data_438f9278292e379e70a0ba3f4659eebf
#
_entry.id   438f9278292e379e70a0ba3f4659eebf
#
_cell.length_a   1.000
_cell.length_b   1.000
_cell.length_c   1.000
_cell.angle_alpha   90.00
_cell.angle_beta   90.00
_cell.angle_gamma   90.00
#
_symmetry.space_group_name_H-M   'P 1'
#
loop_
_entity.id
_entity.type
_entity.pdbx_description
1 polymer ?
#
loop_
_entity_poly.entity_id
_entity_poly.type
_entity_poly.pdbx_seq_one_letter_code
_entity_poly.pdbx_strand_id
1 'polypeptide(L)'
;SLISPLLLSIILPFKSYKNFPIDKQNKTNFEYRCFRGDIMGFLSMILNLVFMILGVEPYQRFPPALSKEEETRYFELCKKGDEKAREKLIEHNLRLVAHIVRKYYVTNKNTEDLISVGTIGLIKAIDSFDNTNGTKFATYAAKCIQNEILMMFRSQKKLSCEVSLNDTIDIDKDGNPLTYIDIVCTE
;
A
#
# COMPACT_ATOMS: atom_id res chain seq x y z
N SER A 1 -27.25 18.50 -9.44
CA SER A 1 -27.66 18.52 -8.03
C SER A 1 -27.30 17.15 -7.41
N LEU A 2 -26.09 17.05 -6.89
CA LEU A 2 -25.63 15.85 -6.20
C LEU A 2 -25.17 16.26 -4.80
N ILE A 3 -26.13 16.26 -3.87
CA ILE A 3 -25.84 16.38 -2.44
C ILE A 3 -25.32 15.01 -2.01
N SER A 4 -24.01 14.95 -1.70
CA SER A 4 -23.31 13.75 -1.25
C SER A 4 -23.99 13.13 -0.03
N PRO A 5 -24.18 11.80 0.04
CA PRO A 5 -24.79 11.10 1.17
C PRO A 5 -24.05 11.29 2.50
N LEU A 6 -22.84 11.86 2.48
CA LEU A 6 -22.05 12.21 3.67
C LEU A 6 -22.60 13.42 4.46
N LEU A 7 -23.37 14.30 3.82
CA LEU A 7 -24.02 15.44 4.51
C LEU A 7 -25.27 15.01 5.30
N LEU A 8 -25.89 13.91 4.95
CA LEU A 8 -27.08 13.42 5.67
C LEU A 8 -26.72 12.71 6.99
N SER A 9 -25.53 12.17 7.13
CA SER A 9 -25.09 11.48 8.35
C SER A 9 -24.68 12.44 9.47
N ILE A 10 -24.45 13.72 9.15
CA ILE A 10 -24.03 14.75 10.09
C ILE A 10 -25.24 15.45 10.75
N ILE A 11 -26.42 15.40 10.12
CA ILE A 11 -27.63 16.13 10.57
C ILE A 11 -28.55 15.27 11.47
N LEU A 12 -28.38 13.95 11.51
CA LEU A 12 -29.32 13.04 12.19
C LEU A 12 -29.13 12.77 13.69
N PRO A 13 -28.05 13.11 14.40
CA PRO A 13 -27.97 12.82 15.83
C PRO A 13 -28.69 13.87 16.74
N PHE A 14 -29.21 14.96 16.19
CA PHE A 14 -29.71 16.06 17.06
C PHE A 14 -31.19 15.98 17.47
N LYS A 15 -31.97 15.00 17.01
CA LYS A 15 -33.45 15.02 17.21
C LYS A 15 -34.02 13.98 18.16
N SER A 16 -33.24 13.15 18.87
CA SER A 16 -33.79 12.01 19.63
C SER A 16 -33.53 11.98 21.13
N TYR A 17 -33.13 13.08 21.78
CA TYR A 17 -32.80 13.05 23.23
C TYR A 17 -33.72 13.87 24.13
N LYS A 18 -35.01 14.04 23.78
CA LYS A 18 -35.91 14.88 24.60
C LYS A 18 -36.73 14.18 25.67
N ASN A 19 -36.68 12.84 25.79
CA ASN A 19 -37.54 12.13 26.77
C ASN A 19 -36.80 11.03 27.54
N PHE A 20 -35.83 11.40 28.38
CA PHE A 20 -35.34 10.49 29.43
C PHE A 20 -35.39 11.20 30.79
N PRO A 21 -35.94 10.59 31.88
CA PRO A 21 -35.98 11.19 33.21
C PRO A 21 -34.56 11.21 33.80
N ILE A 22 -34.05 12.40 34.09
CA ILE A 22 -32.68 12.63 34.58
C ILE A 22 -32.73 12.76 36.08
N ASP A 23 -32.05 11.84 36.76
CA ASP A 23 -31.78 11.91 38.20
C ASP A 23 -30.83 13.06 38.52
N LYS A 24 -31.13 13.84 39.58
CA LYS A 24 -30.44 15.11 39.91
C LYS A 24 -28.96 14.99 40.23
N GLN A 25 -28.45 13.79 40.49
CA GLN A 25 -27.04 13.56 40.86
C GLN A 25 -26.09 13.36 39.63
N ASN A 26 -26.67 13.17 38.45
CA ASN A 26 -25.90 12.93 37.20
C ASN A 26 -25.81 14.16 36.29
N LYS A 27 -26.34 15.31 36.70
CA LYS A 27 -26.44 16.51 35.84
C LYS A 27 -25.08 17.11 35.45
N THR A 28 -24.15 17.12 36.40
CA THR A 28 -22.80 17.67 36.16
C THR A 28 -21.99 16.83 35.20
N ASN A 29 -22.04 15.51 35.33
CA ASN A 29 -21.32 14.58 34.42
C ASN A 29 -21.91 14.57 33.00
N PHE A 30 -23.20 14.88 32.86
CA PHE A 30 -23.86 14.97 31.56
C PHE A 30 -23.49 16.26 30.80
N GLU A 31 -23.40 17.39 31.51
CA GLU A 31 -22.95 18.68 30.89
C GLU A 31 -21.50 18.60 30.38
N TYR A 32 -20.60 17.99 31.17
CA TYR A 32 -19.20 17.81 30.70
C TYR A 32 -19.10 16.84 29.54
N ARG A 33 -19.97 15.85 29.40
CA ARG A 33 -20.01 14.94 28.25
C ARG A 33 -20.57 15.60 27.00
N CYS A 34 -21.61 16.41 27.08
CA CYS A 34 -22.13 17.17 25.97
C CYS A 34 -21.13 18.21 25.51
N PHE A 35 -20.55 18.98 26.41
CA PHE A 35 -19.57 20.03 26.08
C PHE A 35 -18.29 19.44 25.45
N ARG A 36 -17.87 18.27 25.88
CA ARG A 36 -16.72 17.54 25.28
C ARG A 36 -17.05 17.00 23.90
N GLY A 37 -18.27 16.55 23.66
CA GLY A 37 -18.76 16.10 22.35
C GLY A 37 -18.81 17.25 21.34
N ASP A 38 -19.27 18.41 21.75
CA ASP A 38 -19.37 19.61 20.90
C ASP A 38 -17.99 20.15 20.55
N ILE A 39 -17.03 20.18 21.49
CA ILE A 39 -15.65 20.61 21.22
C ILE A 39 -14.96 19.66 20.25
N MET A 40 -15.12 18.34 20.40
CA MET A 40 -14.54 17.35 19.50
C MET A 40 -15.16 17.44 18.09
N GLY A 41 -16.46 17.71 18.00
CA GLY A 41 -17.15 17.98 16.73
C GLY A 41 -16.65 19.26 16.04
N PHE A 42 -16.48 20.33 16.80
CA PHE A 42 -15.96 21.60 16.31
C PHE A 42 -14.50 21.48 15.85
N LEU A 43 -13.67 20.78 16.61
CA LEU A 43 -12.27 20.52 16.27
C LEU A 43 -12.16 19.67 14.99
N SER A 44 -13.00 18.66 14.83
CA SER A 44 -13.08 17.86 13.61
C SER A 44 -13.53 18.68 12.41
N MET A 45 -14.47 19.59 12.57
CA MET A 45 -14.93 20.49 11.52
C MET A 45 -13.82 21.48 11.09
N ILE A 46 -13.11 22.07 12.06
CA ILE A 46 -11.96 22.94 11.78
C ILE A 46 -10.85 22.17 11.07
N LEU A 47 -10.55 20.95 11.52
CA LEU A 47 -9.52 20.11 10.90
C LEU A 47 -9.88 19.79 9.45
N ASN A 48 -11.13 19.43 9.16
CA ASN A 48 -11.60 19.21 7.79
C ASN A 48 -11.52 20.48 6.94
N LEU A 49 -11.84 21.64 7.50
CA LEU A 49 -11.72 22.92 6.81
C LEU A 49 -10.26 23.23 6.47
N VAL A 50 -9.35 23.00 7.41
CA VAL A 50 -7.90 23.17 7.21
C VAL A 50 -7.38 22.21 6.14
N PHE A 51 -7.81 20.93 6.15
CA PHE A 51 -7.48 19.98 5.09
C PHE A 51 -7.97 20.43 3.72
N MET A 52 -9.17 21.00 3.65
CA MET A 52 -9.74 21.54 2.41
C MET A 52 -8.97 22.75 1.90
N ILE A 53 -8.54 23.67 2.80
CA ILE A 53 -7.77 24.87 2.44
C ILE A 53 -6.34 24.51 2.01
N LEU A 54 -5.72 23.52 2.65
CA LEU A 54 -4.37 23.03 2.30
C LEU A 54 -4.33 22.22 1.00
N GLY A 55 -5.48 21.93 0.38
CA GLY A 55 -5.55 21.14 -0.84
C GLY A 55 -4.99 19.73 -0.68
N VAL A 56 -4.93 19.22 0.56
CA VAL A 56 -4.53 17.83 0.83
C VAL A 56 -5.69 16.94 0.41
N GLU A 57 -5.63 16.48 -0.84
CA GLU A 57 -6.55 15.46 -1.34
C GLU A 57 -6.48 14.25 -0.40
N PRO A 58 -7.62 13.70 0.02
CA PRO A 58 -7.60 12.48 0.80
C PRO A 58 -6.86 11.43 -0.02
N TYR A 59 -5.82 10.83 0.59
CA TYR A 59 -4.96 9.80 0.00
C TYR A 59 -5.74 8.92 -0.99
N GLN A 60 -5.37 9.04 -2.25
CA GLN A 60 -6.07 8.34 -3.34
C GLN A 60 -6.00 6.85 -3.09
N ARG A 61 -7.13 6.26 -2.76
CA ARG A 61 -7.28 4.80 -2.72
C ARG A 61 -7.01 4.28 -4.12
N PHE A 62 -6.39 3.11 -4.21
CA PHE A 62 -6.25 2.43 -5.50
C PHE A 62 -7.57 2.46 -6.26
N PRO A 63 -7.53 2.69 -7.58
CA PRO A 63 -8.73 2.69 -8.40
C PRO A 63 -9.49 1.36 -8.21
N PRO A 64 -10.83 1.37 -8.36
CA PRO A 64 -11.63 0.16 -8.26
C PRO A 64 -11.21 -0.86 -9.32
N ALA A 65 -11.41 -2.14 -9.04
CA ALA A 65 -11.13 -3.20 -10.00
C ALA A 65 -12.00 -3.02 -11.26
N LEU A 66 -11.43 -3.28 -12.43
CA LEU A 66 -12.14 -3.25 -13.71
C LEU A 66 -13.24 -4.32 -13.75
N SER A 67 -14.30 -4.03 -14.47
CA SER A 67 -15.29 -5.06 -14.83
C SER A 67 -14.65 -6.08 -15.78
N LYS A 68 -15.22 -7.30 -15.82
CA LYS A 68 -14.69 -8.37 -16.70
C LYS A 68 -14.71 -7.98 -18.19
N GLU A 69 -15.69 -7.20 -18.59
CA GLU A 69 -15.84 -6.74 -19.96
C GLU A 69 -14.79 -5.67 -20.31
N GLU A 70 -14.58 -4.72 -19.40
CA GLU A 70 -13.53 -3.69 -19.55
C GLU A 70 -12.15 -4.31 -19.55
N GLU A 71 -11.87 -5.26 -18.67
CA GLU A 71 -10.60 -5.99 -18.61
C GLU A 71 -10.31 -6.64 -19.96
N THR A 72 -11.25 -7.39 -20.54
CA THR A 72 -11.09 -8.02 -21.86
C THR A 72 -10.82 -6.98 -22.94
N ARG A 73 -11.58 -5.88 -22.96
CA ARG A 73 -11.41 -4.79 -23.93
C ARG A 73 -10.03 -4.15 -23.83
N TYR A 74 -9.55 -3.88 -22.62
CA TYR A 74 -8.21 -3.29 -22.45
C TYR A 74 -7.10 -4.27 -22.86
N PHE A 75 -7.25 -5.57 -22.64
CA PHE A 75 -6.30 -6.57 -23.16
C PHE A 75 -6.27 -6.61 -24.69
N GLU A 76 -7.40 -6.48 -25.36
CA GLU A 76 -7.44 -6.40 -26.83
C GLU A 76 -6.77 -5.14 -27.37
N LEU A 77 -6.94 -4.00 -26.69
CA LEU A 77 -6.26 -2.76 -27.04
C LEU A 77 -4.74 -2.85 -26.78
N CYS A 78 -4.35 -3.45 -25.67
CA CYS A 78 -2.94 -3.68 -25.34
C CYS A 78 -2.25 -4.57 -26.39
N LYS A 79 -2.90 -5.63 -26.89
CA LYS A 79 -2.41 -6.46 -28.00
C LYS A 79 -2.24 -5.67 -29.31
N LYS A 80 -2.97 -4.57 -29.49
CA LYS A 80 -2.83 -3.64 -30.62
C LYS A 80 -1.72 -2.58 -30.42
N GLY A 81 -1.06 -2.58 -29.27
CA GLY A 81 0.02 -1.65 -28.94
C GLY A 81 -0.43 -0.33 -28.30
N ASP A 82 -1.64 -0.27 -27.71
CA ASP A 82 -2.10 0.93 -27.01
C ASP A 82 -1.48 1.00 -25.60
N GLU A 83 -0.52 1.92 -25.42
CA GLU A 83 0.16 2.16 -24.13
C GLU A 83 -0.80 2.64 -23.05
N LYS A 84 -1.82 3.46 -23.40
CA LYS A 84 -2.78 3.95 -22.44
C LYS A 84 -3.67 2.85 -21.87
N ALA A 85 -4.00 1.84 -22.68
CA ALA A 85 -4.72 0.67 -22.21
C ALA A 85 -3.86 -0.16 -21.26
N ARG A 86 -2.56 -0.28 -21.54
CA ARG A 86 -1.58 -0.94 -20.69
C ARG A 86 -1.42 -0.24 -19.34
N GLU A 87 -1.27 1.08 -19.32
CA GLU A 87 -1.21 1.87 -18.10
C GLU A 87 -2.45 1.67 -17.21
N LYS A 88 -3.64 1.73 -17.79
CA LYS A 88 -4.90 1.50 -17.06
C LYS A 88 -4.98 0.09 -16.48
N LEU A 89 -4.54 -0.94 -17.22
CA LEU A 89 -4.47 -2.30 -16.69
C LEU A 89 -3.54 -2.39 -15.48
N ILE A 90 -2.39 -1.70 -15.51
CA ILE A 90 -1.46 -1.67 -14.39
C ILE A 90 -2.10 -0.96 -13.18
N GLU A 91 -2.59 0.27 -13.36
CA GLU A 91 -3.16 1.09 -12.29
C GLU A 91 -4.29 0.37 -11.53
N HIS A 92 -5.24 -0.21 -12.25
CA HIS A 92 -6.38 -0.90 -11.65
C HIS A 92 -6.03 -2.22 -10.97
N ASN A 93 -4.84 -2.79 -11.26
CA ASN A 93 -4.37 -4.05 -10.68
C ASN A 93 -3.27 -3.87 -9.62
N LEU A 94 -2.79 -2.65 -9.31
CA LEU A 94 -1.81 -2.40 -8.25
C LEU A 94 -2.27 -2.90 -6.88
N ARG A 95 -3.56 -2.89 -6.62
CA ARG A 95 -4.14 -3.43 -5.38
C ARG A 95 -3.85 -4.93 -5.21
N LEU A 96 -3.79 -5.70 -6.31
CA LEU A 96 -3.41 -7.11 -6.28
C LEU A 96 -1.95 -7.27 -5.85
N VAL A 97 -1.05 -6.42 -6.35
CA VAL A 97 0.37 -6.40 -5.93
C VAL A 97 0.48 -6.18 -4.44
N ALA A 98 -0.17 -5.14 -3.91
CA ALA A 98 -0.15 -4.83 -2.48
C ALA A 98 -0.68 -5.99 -1.62
N HIS A 99 -1.73 -6.68 -2.07
CA HIS A 99 -2.29 -7.83 -1.38
C HIS A 99 -1.31 -9.02 -1.32
N ILE A 100 -0.58 -9.28 -2.41
CA ILE A 100 0.39 -10.38 -2.48
C ILE A 100 1.63 -10.05 -1.66
N VAL A 101 2.18 -8.84 -1.81
CA VAL A 101 3.36 -8.36 -1.07
C VAL A 101 3.14 -8.45 0.43
N ARG A 102 1.93 -8.15 0.92
CA ARG A 102 1.59 -8.25 2.35
C ARG A 102 1.86 -9.65 2.95
N LYS A 103 1.80 -10.73 2.16
CA LYS A 103 2.11 -12.08 2.64
C LYS A 103 3.61 -12.29 2.89
N TYR A 104 4.45 -11.54 2.18
CA TYR A 104 5.91 -11.64 2.24
C TYR A 104 6.56 -10.58 3.15
N TYR A 105 5.77 -9.65 3.67
CA TYR A 105 6.24 -8.55 4.54
C TYR A 105 6.95 -9.06 5.80
N VAL A 106 6.53 -10.19 6.35
CA VAL A 106 7.11 -10.77 7.56
C VAL A 106 8.54 -11.26 7.31
N THR A 107 8.84 -11.65 6.07
CA THR A 107 10.13 -12.25 5.70
C THR A 107 11.19 -11.21 5.32
N ASN A 108 10.76 -10.05 4.80
CA ASN A 108 11.67 -8.98 4.37
C ASN A 108 11.15 -7.62 4.83
N LYS A 109 12.00 -6.85 5.53
CA LYS A 109 11.65 -5.53 6.07
C LYS A 109 11.53 -4.44 4.99
N ASN A 110 12.10 -4.64 3.79
CA ASN A 110 12.05 -3.68 2.69
C ASN A 110 10.76 -3.82 1.89
N THR A 111 9.69 -3.21 2.38
CA THR A 111 8.37 -3.24 1.73
C THR A 111 8.38 -2.57 0.36
N GLU A 112 9.16 -1.49 0.20
CA GLU A 112 9.25 -0.72 -1.04
C GLU A 112 9.85 -1.55 -2.18
N ASP A 113 10.93 -2.29 -1.90
CA ASP A 113 11.54 -3.19 -2.86
C ASP A 113 10.57 -4.32 -3.27
N LEU A 114 9.83 -4.88 -2.30
CA LEU A 114 8.84 -5.91 -2.58
C LEU A 114 7.71 -5.41 -3.47
N ILE A 115 7.23 -4.18 -3.25
CA ILE A 115 6.21 -3.55 -4.10
C ILE A 115 6.77 -3.31 -5.50
N SER A 116 7.98 -2.79 -5.62
CA SER A 116 8.64 -2.53 -6.89
C SER A 116 8.81 -3.81 -7.71
N VAL A 117 9.35 -4.87 -7.11
CA VAL A 117 9.50 -6.18 -7.75
C VAL A 117 8.14 -6.81 -8.07
N GLY A 118 7.17 -6.69 -7.17
CA GLY A 118 5.81 -7.14 -7.42
C GLY A 118 5.15 -6.42 -8.60
N THR A 119 5.40 -5.12 -8.75
CA THR A 119 4.91 -4.32 -9.89
C THR A 119 5.56 -4.78 -11.21
N ILE A 120 6.86 -5.09 -11.20
CA ILE A 120 7.53 -5.69 -12.37
C ILE A 120 6.87 -7.03 -12.74
N GLY A 121 6.55 -7.86 -11.74
CA GLY A 121 5.82 -9.11 -11.96
C GLY A 121 4.44 -8.92 -12.58
N LEU A 122 3.70 -7.87 -12.15
CA LEU A 122 2.42 -7.50 -12.73
C LEU A 122 2.55 -7.06 -14.20
N ILE A 123 3.55 -6.22 -14.51
CA ILE A 123 3.82 -5.75 -15.88
C ILE A 123 4.11 -6.93 -16.80
N LYS A 124 5.01 -7.84 -16.38
CA LYS A 124 5.31 -9.07 -17.13
C LYS A 124 4.06 -9.94 -17.33
N ALA A 125 3.17 -10.00 -16.33
CA ALA A 125 1.93 -10.72 -16.44
C ALA A 125 0.98 -10.11 -17.47
N ILE A 126 0.86 -8.78 -17.53
CA ILE A 126 0.02 -8.08 -18.52
C ILE A 126 0.55 -8.34 -19.93
N ASP A 127 1.86 -8.24 -20.12
CA ASP A 127 2.49 -8.39 -21.43
C ASP A 127 2.43 -9.83 -21.97
N SER A 128 2.38 -10.83 -21.08
CA SER A 128 2.39 -12.26 -21.45
C SER A 128 1.03 -12.95 -21.31
N PHE A 129 -0.01 -12.26 -20.83
CA PHE A 129 -1.31 -12.86 -20.62
C PHE A 129 -2.05 -13.15 -21.91
N ASP A 130 -2.53 -14.38 -22.05
CA ASP A 130 -3.39 -14.78 -23.15
C ASP A 130 -4.79 -15.18 -22.64
N ASN A 131 -5.78 -14.45 -23.10
CA ASN A 131 -7.17 -14.61 -22.68
C ASN A 131 -7.85 -15.88 -23.27
N THR A 132 -7.16 -16.58 -24.20
CA THR A 132 -7.70 -17.80 -24.86
C THR A 132 -7.79 -19.00 -23.92
N ASN A 133 -6.97 -19.03 -22.86
CA ASN A 133 -6.85 -20.18 -21.95
C ASN A 133 -7.93 -20.28 -20.88
N GLY A 134 -8.95 -19.38 -20.87
CA GLY A 134 -10.05 -19.40 -19.93
C GLY A 134 -9.68 -19.15 -18.46
N THR A 135 -8.41 -18.86 -18.15
CA THR A 135 -7.96 -18.53 -16.80
C THR A 135 -8.22 -17.07 -16.49
N LYS A 136 -8.59 -16.77 -15.23
CA LYS A 136 -8.75 -15.37 -14.78
C LYS A 136 -7.40 -14.69 -14.71
N PHE A 137 -7.30 -13.46 -15.23
CA PHE A 137 -6.08 -12.67 -15.19
C PHE A 137 -5.51 -12.55 -13.79
N ALA A 138 -6.32 -12.27 -12.77
CA ALA A 138 -5.87 -12.14 -11.39
C ALA A 138 -5.13 -13.39 -10.87
N THR A 139 -5.54 -14.59 -11.30
CA THR A 139 -4.89 -15.85 -10.91
C THR A 139 -3.52 -15.99 -11.57
N TYR A 140 -3.43 -15.65 -12.85
CA TYR A 140 -2.17 -15.67 -13.59
C TYR A 140 -1.19 -14.61 -13.07
N ALA A 141 -1.65 -13.36 -12.92
CA ALA A 141 -0.85 -12.27 -12.40
C ALA A 141 -0.33 -12.55 -10.98
N ALA A 142 -1.17 -13.16 -10.11
CA ALA A 142 -0.73 -13.55 -8.77
C ALA A 142 0.47 -14.50 -8.81
N LYS A 143 0.48 -15.47 -9.72
CA LYS A 143 1.60 -16.39 -9.93
C LYS A 143 2.86 -15.68 -10.43
N CYS A 144 2.73 -14.79 -11.41
CA CYS A 144 3.85 -14.02 -11.94
C CYS A 144 4.47 -13.13 -10.86
N ILE A 145 3.65 -12.40 -10.10
CA ILE A 145 4.12 -11.55 -8.98
C ILE A 145 4.85 -12.39 -7.94
N GLN A 146 4.29 -13.54 -7.52
CA GLN A 146 4.94 -14.43 -6.56
C GLN A 146 6.29 -14.93 -7.07
N ASN A 147 6.38 -15.32 -8.34
CA ASN A 147 7.61 -15.81 -8.93
C ASN A 147 8.70 -14.72 -8.92
N GLU A 148 8.38 -13.47 -9.27
CA GLU A 148 9.36 -12.36 -9.22
C GLU A 148 9.87 -12.11 -7.80
N ILE A 149 8.98 -12.10 -6.80
CA ILE A 149 9.36 -11.94 -5.39
C ILE A 149 10.27 -13.10 -4.95
N LEU A 150 9.95 -14.34 -5.31
CA LEU A 150 10.78 -15.49 -4.97
C LEU A 150 12.13 -15.46 -5.69
N MET A 151 12.21 -14.96 -6.93
CA MET A 151 13.47 -14.75 -7.63
C MET A 151 14.34 -13.71 -6.92
N MET A 152 13.76 -12.60 -6.46
CA MET A 152 14.47 -11.62 -5.66
C MET A 152 15.06 -12.25 -4.39
N PHE A 153 14.29 -13.04 -3.65
CA PHE A 153 14.80 -13.70 -2.43
C PHE A 153 15.95 -14.69 -2.74
N ARG A 154 15.86 -15.42 -3.86
CA ARG A 154 16.96 -16.32 -4.27
C ARG A 154 18.23 -15.53 -4.62
N SER A 155 18.09 -14.37 -5.29
CA SER A 155 19.21 -13.50 -5.58
C SER A 155 19.84 -12.94 -4.31
N GLN A 156 19.02 -12.41 -3.39
CA GLN A 156 19.49 -11.90 -2.10
C GLN A 156 20.21 -12.98 -1.27
N LYS A 157 19.70 -14.23 -1.30
CA LYS A 157 20.37 -15.34 -0.62
C LYS A 157 21.75 -15.64 -1.19
N LYS A 158 21.95 -15.50 -2.49
CA LYS A 158 23.29 -15.66 -3.11
C LYS A 158 24.23 -14.55 -2.65
N LEU A 159 23.75 -13.30 -2.65
CA LEU A 159 24.53 -12.13 -2.21
C LEU A 159 24.87 -12.17 -0.71
N SER A 160 24.06 -12.82 0.12
CA SER A 160 24.33 -12.94 1.56
C SER A 160 25.59 -13.78 1.90
N CYS A 161 26.14 -14.49 0.93
CA CYS A 161 27.41 -15.22 1.05
C CYS A 161 28.63 -14.34 0.68
N GLU A 162 28.40 -13.14 0.16
CA GLU A 162 29.47 -12.20 -0.19
C GLU A 162 29.89 -11.45 1.08
N VAL A 163 31.21 -11.40 1.32
CA VAL A 163 31.82 -10.67 2.42
C VAL A 163 32.48 -9.43 1.85
N SER A 164 32.35 -8.30 2.53
CA SER A 164 33.02 -7.06 2.11
C SER A 164 34.54 -7.20 2.28
N LEU A 165 35.29 -6.80 1.27
CA LEU A 165 36.74 -6.79 1.35
C LEU A 165 37.26 -5.81 2.43
N ASN A 166 36.45 -4.82 2.79
CA ASN A 166 36.78 -3.84 3.85
C ASN A 166 36.36 -4.29 5.25
N ASP A 167 35.74 -5.47 5.39
CA ASP A 167 35.38 -5.97 6.71
C ASP A 167 36.64 -6.33 7.50
N THR A 168 36.66 -5.93 8.78
CA THR A 168 37.73 -6.22 9.69
C THR A 168 37.72 -7.69 10.09
N ILE A 169 38.81 -8.39 9.86
CA ILE A 169 38.97 -9.81 10.21
C ILE A 169 39.53 -9.92 11.63
N ASP A 170 40.55 -9.09 11.94
CA ASP A 170 41.28 -9.12 13.21
C ASP A 170 41.90 -7.74 13.50
N ILE A 171 42.46 -7.58 14.69
CA ILE A 171 43.17 -6.38 15.11
C ILE A 171 44.63 -6.78 15.28
N ASP A 172 45.57 -6.09 14.59
CA ASP A 172 47.00 -6.30 14.72
C ASP A 172 47.50 -5.95 16.13
N LYS A 173 48.69 -6.42 16.47
CA LYS A 173 49.32 -6.15 17.77
C LYS A 173 49.46 -4.68 18.08
N ASP A 174 49.52 -3.83 17.07
CA ASP A 174 49.62 -2.36 17.17
C ASP A 174 48.24 -1.67 17.26
N GLY A 175 47.13 -2.45 17.30
CA GLY A 175 45.77 -1.94 17.44
C GLY A 175 45.10 -1.48 16.12
N ASN A 176 45.72 -1.75 14.96
CA ASN A 176 45.13 -1.42 13.64
C ASN A 176 44.20 -2.53 13.17
N PRO A 177 43.04 -2.19 12.57
CA PRO A 177 42.14 -3.20 12.01
C PRO A 177 42.75 -3.83 10.75
N LEU A 178 42.86 -5.14 10.72
CA LEU A 178 43.29 -5.93 9.58
C LEU A 178 42.04 -6.29 8.75
N THR A 179 42.04 -5.93 7.47
CA THR A 179 40.91 -6.15 6.57
C THR A 179 41.22 -7.28 5.55
N TYR A 180 40.15 -7.84 4.93
CA TYR A 180 40.35 -8.86 3.88
C TYR A 180 41.19 -8.34 2.71
N ILE A 181 41.08 -7.05 2.35
CA ILE A 181 41.84 -6.46 1.26
C ILE A 181 43.36 -6.48 1.56
N ASP A 182 43.76 -6.32 2.82
CA ASP A 182 45.17 -6.30 3.22
C ASP A 182 45.83 -7.68 3.02
N ILE A 183 45.06 -8.75 3.20
CA ILE A 183 45.53 -10.13 3.01
C ILE A 183 45.61 -10.48 1.53
N VAL A 184 44.58 -10.10 0.74
CA VAL A 184 44.52 -10.45 -0.70
C VAL A 184 45.56 -9.66 -1.51
N CYS A 185 45.93 -8.46 -1.11
CA CYS A 185 46.90 -7.65 -1.82
C CYS A 185 48.37 -8.03 -1.50
N THR A 186 48.62 -8.98 -0.60
CA THR A 186 49.99 -9.42 -0.22
C THR A 186 50.53 -10.57 -1.01
N GLU A 187 49.76 -11.16 -1.94
CA GLU A 187 50.20 -12.14 -2.94
C GLU A 187 50.43 -11.49 -4.32
#